data_13cd21f84511e5e70314c59e30e74302
#
_entry.id   13cd21f84511e5e70314c59e30e74302
#
_cell.length_a   1.000
_cell.length_b   1.000
_cell.length_c   1.000
_cell.angle_alpha   90.00
_cell.angle_beta   90.00
_cell.angle_gamma   90.00
#
_symmetry.space_group_name_H-M   'P 1'
#
loop_
_entity.id
_entity.type
_entity.pdbx_description
1 polymer ?
#
loop_
_entity_poly.entity_id
_entity_poly.type
_entity_poly.pdbx_seq_one_letter_code
_entity_poly.pdbx_strand_id
1 'polypeptide(L)'
;MTKETPVQPQPLADLPVPDGHGIYTFPDDLHRAHQAHTKQLAARHRTHDHRVLEVTAPHTRVPYCIEARTPAGRPVLVIEPHHDDFALSASGTFLARPRPLTVATVFTRSRSVHPALEAIYADVDTVSELRDREGAAALAPFAARRLLLGHKDAEPPYRPYDPELLDKVTEELRRIAAAHPGAELLAPAAVTRHPDHLLVHEAAVRVGCTWFWEDLAFWSTYALAGCDQHLFRTRTGATMRPELVDITDVVLDKVTVLRMHGSQMYPARKMNRPIRHAFTTAADFVDGTGLYAERFYRTEESTC
;
A
#
# COMPACT_ATOMS: atom_id res chain seq x y z
N MET A 1 -9.54 39.38 8.44
CA MET A 1 -9.18 37.96 8.53
C MET A 1 -10.19 37.19 7.69
N THR A 2 -9.86 36.97 6.43
CA THR A 2 -10.64 36.14 5.51
C THR A 2 -10.46 34.66 5.94
N LYS A 3 -11.55 34.02 6.35
CA LYS A 3 -11.58 32.58 6.57
C LYS A 3 -11.37 31.92 5.21
N GLU A 4 -10.18 31.36 4.99
CA GLU A 4 -9.99 30.45 3.86
C GLU A 4 -10.88 29.22 4.11
N THR A 5 -11.85 29.04 3.25
CA THR A 5 -12.66 27.83 3.20
C THR A 5 -11.73 26.66 2.85
N PRO A 6 -11.75 25.54 3.57
CA PRO A 6 -10.98 24.37 3.20
C PRO A 6 -11.36 23.97 1.76
N VAL A 7 -10.34 23.91 0.89
CA VAL A 7 -10.52 23.43 -0.48
C VAL A 7 -10.90 21.96 -0.39
N GLN A 8 -12.14 21.64 -0.63
CA GLN A 8 -12.58 20.26 -0.79
C GLN A 8 -11.89 19.68 -2.03
N PRO A 9 -11.35 18.47 -1.97
CA PRO A 9 -10.78 17.81 -3.14
C PRO A 9 -11.89 17.68 -4.19
N GLN A 10 -11.69 18.32 -5.36
CA GLN A 10 -12.62 18.14 -6.46
C GLN A 10 -12.52 16.71 -7.00
N PRO A 11 -13.63 16.12 -7.44
CA PRO A 11 -13.64 14.80 -8.07
C PRO A 11 -12.65 14.76 -9.23
N LEU A 12 -11.84 13.71 -9.29
CA LEU A 12 -10.85 13.48 -10.35
C LEU A 12 -11.50 13.07 -11.69
N ALA A 13 -12.78 13.46 -11.91
CA ALA A 13 -13.57 13.09 -13.09
C ALA A 13 -12.91 13.49 -14.43
N ASP A 14 -12.04 14.50 -14.42
CA ASP A 14 -11.35 15.02 -15.61
C ASP A 14 -9.90 14.53 -15.73
N LEU A 15 -9.55 13.38 -15.15
CA LEU A 15 -8.23 12.82 -15.38
C LEU A 15 -8.07 12.45 -16.86
N PRO A 16 -6.99 12.91 -17.51
CA PRO A 16 -6.73 12.53 -18.88
C PRO A 16 -6.65 11.00 -19.00
N VAL A 17 -7.23 10.48 -20.09
CA VAL A 17 -7.07 9.09 -20.51
C VAL A 17 -5.56 8.77 -20.51
N PRO A 18 -5.14 7.57 -20.05
CA PRO A 18 -3.74 7.19 -20.06
C PRO A 18 -3.15 7.49 -21.43
N ASP A 19 -1.93 8.05 -21.47
CA ASP A 19 -1.13 7.98 -22.66
C ASP A 19 -1.02 6.49 -23.06
N GLY A 20 -0.78 6.19 -24.33
CA GLY A 20 -0.75 4.81 -24.84
C GLY A 20 0.20 3.85 -24.09
N HIS A 21 0.92 4.32 -23.07
CA HIS A 21 1.80 3.58 -22.18
C HIS A 21 1.19 3.33 -20.78
N GLY A 22 -0.06 3.73 -20.54
CA GLY A 22 -0.74 3.52 -19.26
C GLY A 22 -0.18 4.36 -18.10
N ILE A 23 0.52 5.43 -18.39
CA ILE A 23 1.11 6.33 -17.40
C ILE A 23 0.22 7.59 -17.30
N TYR A 24 -0.31 7.82 -16.10
CA TYR A 24 -1.14 8.98 -15.81
C TYR A 24 -0.28 10.11 -15.23
N THR A 25 -0.54 11.34 -15.65
CA THR A 25 0.00 12.53 -14.99
C THR A 25 -0.72 12.75 -13.66
N PHE A 26 0.01 13.16 -12.64
CA PHE A 26 -0.60 13.53 -11.37
C PHE A 26 -1.51 14.75 -11.63
N PRO A 27 -2.80 14.72 -11.28
CA PRO A 27 -3.67 15.85 -11.53
C PRO A 27 -3.14 17.10 -10.84
N ASP A 28 -3.10 18.22 -11.56
CA ASP A 28 -2.60 19.47 -11.02
C ASP A 28 -3.35 19.91 -9.75
N ASP A 29 -4.64 19.62 -9.68
CA ASP A 29 -5.46 19.97 -8.53
C ASP A 29 -5.11 19.13 -7.29
N LEU A 30 -4.92 17.82 -7.46
CA LEU A 30 -4.48 16.95 -6.37
C LEU A 30 -3.05 17.31 -5.93
N HIS A 31 -2.19 17.66 -6.88
CA HIS A 31 -0.83 18.12 -6.56
C HIS A 31 -0.86 19.43 -5.77
N ARG A 32 -1.66 20.43 -6.19
CA ARG A 32 -1.84 21.68 -5.47
C ARG A 32 -2.44 21.45 -4.08
N ALA A 33 -3.48 20.62 -3.97
CA ALA A 33 -4.09 20.26 -2.70
C ALA A 33 -3.07 19.60 -1.75
N HIS A 34 -2.27 18.66 -2.26
CA HIS A 34 -1.22 18.02 -1.47
C HIS A 34 -0.14 19.00 -1.04
N GLN A 35 0.29 19.94 -1.91
CA GLN A 35 1.25 20.98 -1.53
C GLN A 35 0.70 21.92 -0.45
N ALA A 36 -0.59 22.30 -0.54
CA ALA A 36 -1.23 23.12 0.47
C ALA A 36 -1.31 22.39 1.82
N HIS A 37 -1.74 21.12 1.80
CA HIS A 37 -1.81 20.26 2.97
C HIS A 37 -0.45 20.10 3.66
N THR A 38 0.60 19.77 2.92
CA THR A 38 1.96 19.62 3.48
C THR A 38 2.50 20.93 4.06
N LYS A 39 2.22 22.08 3.42
CA LYS A 39 2.58 23.40 3.97
C LYS A 39 1.86 23.70 5.28
N GLN A 40 0.58 23.37 5.37
CA GLN A 40 -0.21 23.53 6.59
C GLN A 40 0.32 22.67 7.73
N LEU A 41 0.60 21.39 7.47
CA LEU A 41 1.20 20.48 8.45
C LEU A 41 2.60 20.94 8.87
N ALA A 42 3.44 21.39 7.93
CA ALA A 42 4.76 21.94 8.26
C ALA A 42 4.68 23.21 9.14
N ALA A 43 3.63 24.02 8.97
CA ALA A 43 3.41 25.16 9.86
C ALA A 43 3.05 24.71 11.28
N ARG A 44 2.17 23.70 11.41
CA ARG A 44 1.82 23.10 12.71
C ARG A 44 3.04 22.44 13.38
N HIS A 45 3.86 21.72 12.62
CA HIS A 45 5.09 21.11 13.13
C HIS A 45 6.04 22.16 13.72
N ARG A 46 6.23 23.28 13.03
CA ARG A 46 7.06 24.41 13.54
C ARG A 46 6.55 25.03 14.84
N THR A 47 5.28 24.90 15.14
CA THR A 47 4.67 25.31 16.42
C THR A 47 4.67 24.19 17.48
N HIS A 48 5.43 23.13 17.27
CA HIS A 48 5.56 22.00 18.18
C HIS A 48 4.25 21.22 18.39
N ASP A 49 3.39 21.16 17.37
CA ASP A 49 2.24 20.23 17.40
C ASP A 49 2.75 18.79 17.31
N HIS A 50 2.78 18.11 18.46
CA HIS A 50 3.27 16.72 18.58
C HIS A 50 2.45 15.68 17.79
N ARG A 51 1.31 16.09 17.22
CA ARG A 51 0.50 15.24 16.33
C ARG A 51 0.99 15.30 14.88
N VAL A 52 1.99 16.11 14.59
CA VAL A 52 2.58 16.20 13.25
C VAL A 52 4.00 15.64 13.29
N LEU A 53 4.23 14.63 12.47
CA LEU A 53 5.54 14.02 12.26
C LEU A 53 6.17 14.58 10.99
N GLU A 54 7.47 14.83 11.04
CA GLU A 54 8.28 15.03 9.84
C GLU A 54 8.82 13.68 9.38
N VAL A 55 8.65 13.37 8.11
CA VAL A 55 9.20 12.19 7.45
C VAL A 55 9.99 12.62 6.23
N THR A 56 11.14 12.00 6.00
CA THR A 56 12.02 12.36 4.88
C THR A 56 12.12 11.20 3.90
N ALA A 57 11.83 11.49 2.63
CA ALA A 57 12.00 10.53 1.56
C ALA A 57 13.48 10.27 1.28
N PRO A 58 13.99 9.04 1.42
CA PRO A 58 15.42 8.75 1.42
C PRO A 58 16.15 9.16 0.15
N HIS A 59 15.49 9.03 -1.00
CA HIS A 59 16.08 9.26 -2.32
C HIS A 59 16.14 10.75 -2.71
N THR A 60 15.26 11.60 -2.16
CA THR A 60 15.17 13.04 -2.49
C THR A 60 15.58 13.94 -1.35
N ARG A 61 15.69 13.42 -0.13
CA ARG A 61 15.90 14.17 1.11
C ARG A 61 14.87 15.30 1.30
N VAL A 62 13.67 15.14 0.73
CA VAL A 62 12.59 16.12 0.86
C VAL A 62 11.82 15.81 2.13
N PRO A 63 11.74 16.76 3.08
CA PRO A 63 10.93 16.60 4.26
C PRO A 63 9.45 16.79 3.91
N TYR A 64 8.62 15.91 4.43
CA TYR A 64 7.15 15.99 4.41
C TYR A 64 6.63 15.93 5.83
N CYS A 65 5.52 16.59 6.07
CA CYS A 65 4.79 16.44 7.33
C CYS A 65 3.53 15.61 7.12
N ILE A 66 3.21 14.77 8.11
CA ILE A 66 2.03 13.91 8.12
C ILE A 66 1.44 13.88 9.53
N GLU A 67 0.14 13.73 9.65
CA GLU A 67 -0.48 13.57 10.96
C GLU A 67 -0.15 12.23 11.61
N ALA A 68 0.40 12.26 12.82
CA ALA A 68 0.51 11.10 13.68
C ALA A 68 -0.86 10.77 14.26
N ARG A 69 -1.25 9.52 14.20
CA ARG A 69 -2.53 9.04 14.72
C ARG A 69 -2.28 7.97 15.78
N THR A 70 -3.03 8.03 16.86
CA THR A 70 -2.87 7.05 17.94
C THR A 70 -3.56 5.74 17.55
N PRO A 71 -2.80 4.64 17.44
CA PRO A 71 -3.39 3.35 17.13
C PRO A 71 -4.30 2.86 18.26
N ALA A 72 -5.45 2.28 17.90
CA ALA A 72 -6.39 1.69 18.84
C ALA A 72 -6.99 0.39 18.29
N GLY A 73 -7.53 -0.44 19.18
CA GLY A 73 -8.20 -1.68 18.82
C GLY A 73 -7.27 -2.89 18.64
N ARG A 74 -7.75 -3.91 17.96
CA ARG A 74 -7.05 -5.19 17.77
C ARG A 74 -5.81 -5.01 16.89
N PRO A 75 -4.64 -5.55 17.29
CA PRO A 75 -3.44 -5.51 16.46
C PRO A 75 -3.63 -6.17 15.09
N VAL A 76 -2.88 -5.71 14.10
CA VAL A 76 -2.85 -6.31 12.76
C VAL A 76 -1.43 -6.72 12.41
N LEU A 77 -1.29 -7.96 11.96
CA LEU A 77 -0.09 -8.45 11.29
C LEU A 77 -0.32 -8.37 9.79
N VAL A 78 0.30 -7.37 9.18
CA VAL A 78 0.30 -7.16 7.74
C VAL A 78 1.41 -8.01 7.14
N ILE A 79 1.09 -8.80 6.12
CA ILE A 79 2.03 -9.63 5.37
C ILE A 79 2.10 -9.05 3.97
N GLU A 80 3.15 -8.29 3.66
CA GLU A 80 3.31 -7.67 2.35
C GLU A 80 4.38 -8.37 1.51
N PRO A 81 4.17 -8.52 0.19
CA PRO A 81 5.19 -9.03 -0.72
C PRO A 81 6.43 -8.13 -0.74
N HIS A 82 6.27 -6.87 -1.06
CA HIS A 82 7.34 -5.89 -1.20
C HIS A 82 7.11 -4.68 -0.30
N HIS A 83 8.12 -3.86 -0.09
CA HIS A 83 8.10 -2.71 0.82
C HIS A 83 7.04 -1.65 0.52
N ASP A 84 6.50 -1.58 -0.70
CA ASP A 84 5.56 -0.57 -1.17
C ASP A 84 4.10 -1.06 -1.24
N ASP A 85 3.83 -2.36 -1.10
CA ASP A 85 2.50 -2.93 -1.31
C ASP A 85 1.47 -2.45 -0.28
N PHE A 86 1.85 -2.38 1.00
CA PHE A 86 1.00 -1.80 2.03
C PHE A 86 0.69 -0.33 1.76
N ALA A 87 1.69 0.45 1.37
CA ALA A 87 1.53 1.86 1.03
C ALA A 87 0.56 2.06 -0.14
N LEU A 88 0.69 1.21 -1.17
CA LEU A 88 -0.15 1.24 -2.35
C LEU A 88 -1.61 0.91 -2.05
N SER A 89 -1.85 -0.14 -1.27
CA SER A 89 -3.14 -0.84 -1.24
C SER A 89 -3.94 -0.61 0.04
N ALA A 90 -3.28 -0.35 1.18
CA ALA A 90 -3.96 -0.37 2.49
C ALA A 90 -3.65 0.83 3.40
N SER A 91 -2.63 1.65 3.06
CA SER A 91 -2.18 2.72 3.97
C SER A 91 -3.27 3.74 4.31
N GLY A 92 -4.16 4.06 3.37
CA GLY A 92 -5.27 4.97 3.61
C GLY A 92 -6.22 4.48 4.70
N THR A 93 -6.53 3.18 4.69
CA THR A 93 -7.36 2.55 5.73
C THR A 93 -6.78 2.70 7.12
N PHE A 94 -5.47 2.48 7.27
CA PHE A 94 -4.82 2.58 8.58
C PHE A 94 -4.49 4.04 8.97
N LEU A 95 -4.51 4.97 8.03
CA LEU A 95 -4.55 6.40 8.32
C LEU A 95 -5.95 6.83 8.80
N ALA A 96 -7.02 6.32 8.18
CA ALA A 96 -8.39 6.64 8.58
C ALA A 96 -8.81 5.94 9.89
N ARG A 97 -8.36 4.68 10.08
CA ARG A 97 -8.69 3.82 11.21
C ARG A 97 -7.42 3.23 11.81
N PRO A 98 -6.65 4.01 12.60
CA PRO A 98 -5.36 3.59 13.11
C PRO A 98 -5.45 2.37 14.03
N ARG A 99 -4.63 1.36 13.78
CA ARG A 99 -4.51 0.14 14.58
C ARG A 99 -3.04 -0.15 14.87
N PRO A 100 -2.70 -0.86 15.97
CA PRO A 100 -1.35 -1.32 16.18
C PRO A 100 -0.92 -2.25 15.03
N LEU A 101 0.21 -1.93 14.37
CA LEU A 101 0.68 -2.65 13.19
C LEU A 101 2.02 -3.35 13.44
N THR A 102 2.10 -4.59 12.98
CA THR A 102 3.36 -5.25 12.63
C THR A 102 3.31 -5.54 11.13
N VAL A 103 4.32 -5.12 10.39
CA VAL A 103 4.41 -5.34 8.94
C VAL A 103 5.56 -6.30 8.65
N ALA A 104 5.24 -7.47 8.11
CA ALA A 104 6.18 -8.49 7.67
C ALA A 104 6.35 -8.40 6.15
N THR A 105 7.50 -7.92 5.70
CA THR A 105 7.85 -7.82 4.28
C THR A 105 8.62 -9.07 3.87
N VAL A 106 8.09 -9.81 2.90
CA VAL A 106 8.63 -11.12 2.49
C VAL A 106 9.84 -10.96 1.59
N PHE A 107 9.69 -10.24 0.48
CA PHE A 107 10.72 -10.05 -0.52
C PHE A 107 11.43 -8.72 -0.31
N THR A 108 12.54 -8.76 0.42
CA THR A 108 13.29 -7.56 0.79
C THR A 108 14.61 -7.42 0.02
N ARG A 109 14.98 -8.44 -0.76
CA ARG A 109 16.13 -8.40 -1.67
C ARG A 109 15.64 -8.21 -3.10
N SER A 110 15.96 -7.06 -3.69
CA SER A 110 15.40 -6.62 -4.97
C SER A 110 16.43 -5.92 -5.84
N ARG A 111 16.27 -6.03 -7.15
CA ARG A 111 16.90 -5.17 -8.15
C ARG A 111 15.92 -4.15 -8.74
N SER A 112 14.67 -4.21 -8.35
CA SER A 112 13.61 -3.41 -8.96
C SER A 112 13.68 -1.96 -8.51
N VAL A 113 14.13 -1.11 -9.41
CA VAL A 113 14.03 0.35 -9.34
C VAL A 113 13.47 0.89 -10.64
N HIS A 114 13.01 2.13 -10.64
CA HIS A 114 12.63 2.77 -11.90
C HIS A 114 13.86 2.87 -12.84
N PRO A 115 13.72 2.58 -14.16
CA PRO A 115 14.85 2.56 -15.11
C PRO A 115 15.72 3.82 -15.08
N ALA A 116 15.16 5.00 -14.83
CA ALA A 116 15.93 6.23 -14.71
C ALA A 116 16.90 6.26 -13.51
N LEU A 117 16.75 5.33 -12.56
CA LEU A 117 17.57 5.21 -11.36
C LEU A 117 18.58 4.05 -11.45
N GLU A 118 18.46 3.17 -12.44
CA GLU A 118 19.34 1.98 -12.61
C GLU A 118 20.81 2.35 -12.73
N ALA A 119 21.15 3.49 -13.33
CA ALA A 119 22.52 3.97 -13.42
C ALA A 119 23.13 4.35 -12.06
N ILE A 120 22.30 4.66 -11.06
CA ILE A 120 22.71 5.07 -9.72
C ILE A 120 22.67 3.88 -8.76
N TYR A 121 21.71 2.99 -8.95
CA TYR A 121 21.43 1.83 -8.10
C TYR A 121 21.54 0.56 -8.95
N ALA A 122 22.77 0.05 -9.11
CA ALA A 122 23.07 -0.98 -10.09
C ALA A 122 23.03 -2.42 -9.53
N ASP A 123 23.14 -2.60 -8.22
CA ASP A 123 23.24 -3.90 -7.58
C ASP A 123 22.11 -4.17 -6.58
N VAL A 124 21.91 -5.46 -6.27
CA VAL A 124 20.84 -5.94 -5.38
C VAL A 124 20.95 -5.31 -4.00
N ASP A 125 22.14 -5.19 -3.45
CA ASP A 125 22.29 -4.77 -2.04
C ASP A 125 21.99 -3.28 -1.91
N THR A 126 22.48 -2.45 -2.82
CA THR A 126 22.20 -1.00 -2.85
C THR A 126 20.70 -0.71 -3.07
N VAL A 127 20.05 -1.46 -3.99
CA VAL A 127 18.60 -1.32 -4.23
C VAL A 127 17.80 -1.76 -3.01
N SER A 128 18.17 -2.91 -2.43
CA SER A 128 17.47 -3.44 -1.26
C SER A 128 17.57 -2.50 -0.06
N GLU A 129 18.76 -1.91 0.18
CA GLU A 129 18.96 -0.91 1.22
C GLU A 129 18.13 0.36 0.99
N LEU A 130 18.06 0.82 -0.27
CA LEU A 130 17.23 1.97 -0.62
C LEU A 130 15.76 1.69 -0.32
N ARG A 131 15.22 0.56 -0.81
CA ARG A 131 13.83 0.16 -0.61
C ARG A 131 13.50 -0.08 0.87
N ASP A 132 14.44 -0.63 1.64
CA ASP A 132 14.27 -0.80 3.09
C ASP A 132 14.13 0.56 3.80
N ARG A 133 14.97 1.54 3.46
CA ARG A 133 14.85 2.92 3.99
C ARG A 133 13.55 3.60 3.57
N GLU A 134 13.11 3.40 2.34
CA GLU A 134 11.83 3.91 1.84
C GLU A 134 10.64 3.30 2.60
N GLY A 135 10.64 1.97 2.78
CA GLY A 135 9.63 1.28 3.59
C GLY A 135 9.63 1.73 5.05
N ALA A 136 10.82 1.98 5.64
CA ALA A 136 10.91 2.52 6.99
C ALA A 136 10.27 3.91 7.09
N ALA A 137 10.56 4.80 6.13
CA ALA A 137 10.00 6.14 6.09
C ALA A 137 8.47 6.11 5.87
N ALA A 138 7.98 5.24 4.97
CA ALA A 138 6.56 5.09 4.70
C ALA A 138 5.76 4.53 5.90
N LEU A 139 6.38 3.70 6.71
CA LEU A 139 5.74 3.09 7.88
C LEU A 139 5.87 3.91 9.17
N ALA A 140 6.72 4.95 9.19
CA ALA A 140 6.91 5.81 10.36
C ALA A 140 5.59 6.44 10.90
N PRO A 141 4.67 6.94 10.04
CA PRO A 141 3.41 7.52 10.52
C PRO A 141 2.50 6.56 11.28
N PHE A 142 2.68 5.27 11.07
CA PHE A 142 1.87 4.21 11.70
C PHE A 142 2.51 3.68 12.99
N ALA A 143 3.71 4.13 13.34
CA ALA A 143 4.52 3.55 14.42
C ALA A 143 4.61 2.00 14.31
N ALA A 144 4.66 1.49 13.08
CA ALA A 144 4.60 0.06 12.80
C ALA A 144 5.90 -0.65 13.17
N ARG A 145 5.79 -1.84 13.79
CA ARG A 145 6.92 -2.75 13.91
C ARG A 145 7.19 -3.40 12.56
N ARG A 146 8.46 -3.45 12.15
CA ARG A 146 8.87 -4.04 10.86
C ARG A 146 9.57 -5.38 11.07
N LEU A 147 9.24 -6.35 10.23
CA LEU A 147 9.87 -7.66 10.14
C LEU A 147 10.29 -7.90 8.68
N LEU A 148 11.57 -8.14 8.44
CA LEU A 148 12.13 -8.33 7.10
C LEU A 148 12.54 -9.80 6.95
N LEU A 149 11.96 -10.52 5.97
CA LEU A 149 12.18 -11.96 5.82
C LEU A 149 13.41 -12.30 4.96
N GLY A 150 13.92 -11.37 4.15
CA GLY A 150 15.18 -11.53 3.43
C GLY A 150 15.10 -12.32 2.12
N HIS A 151 13.90 -12.69 1.65
CA HIS A 151 13.76 -13.38 0.37
C HIS A 151 14.02 -12.44 -0.81
N LYS A 152 14.52 -13.02 -1.92
CA LYS A 152 14.72 -12.31 -3.17
C LYS A 152 13.44 -12.31 -3.97
N ASP A 153 13.07 -11.14 -4.53
CA ASP A 153 11.91 -10.98 -5.41
C ASP A 153 12.08 -11.65 -6.78
N ALA A 154 10.96 -11.92 -7.43
CA ALA A 154 10.93 -12.45 -8.78
C ALA A 154 11.30 -11.36 -9.79
N GLU A 155 12.19 -11.71 -10.73
CA GLU A 155 12.63 -10.87 -11.83
C GLU A 155 12.03 -11.33 -13.17
N PRO A 156 11.83 -10.43 -14.13
CA PRO A 156 11.43 -10.81 -15.49
C PRO A 156 12.48 -11.73 -16.17
N PRO A 157 12.06 -12.69 -17.00
CA PRO A 157 10.68 -13.08 -17.26
C PRO A 157 10.08 -13.82 -16.06
N TYR A 158 8.95 -13.34 -15.56
CA TYR A 158 8.29 -13.91 -14.39
C TYR A 158 7.92 -15.38 -14.62
N ARG A 159 8.38 -16.24 -13.71
CA ARG A 159 8.05 -17.66 -13.67
C ARG A 159 7.10 -17.94 -12.52
N PRO A 160 6.37 -19.05 -12.54
CA PRO A 160 5.64 -19.50 -11.35
C PRO A 160 6.61 -19.60 -10.17
N TYR A 161 6.13 -19.27 -8.97
CA TYR A 161 6.95 -19.36 -7.75
C TYR A 161 7.34 -20.82 -7.45
N ASP A 162 8.48 -20.96 -6.78
CA ASP A 162 9.01 -22.24 -6.33
C ASP A 162 8.18 -22.79 -5.15
N PRO A 163 7.69 -24.04 -5.24
CA PRO A 163 6.98 -24.68 -4.13
C PRO A 163 7.80 -24.78 -2.84
N GLU A 164 9.12 -24.98 -2.91
CA GLU A 164 9.99 -25.05 -1.73
C GLU A 164 10.08 -23.67 -1.05
N LEU A 165 10.12 -22.59 -1.83
CA LEU A 165 10.05 -21.23 -1.29
C LEU A 165 8.71 -20.95 -0.63
N LEU A 166 7.61 -21.42 -1.21
CA LEU A 166 6.27 -21.30 -0.63
C LEU A 166 6.22 -21.99 0.75
N ASP A 167 6.73 -23.21 0.86
CA ASP A 167 6.73 -23.95 2.12
C ASP A 167 7.60 -23.24 3.17
N LYS A 168 8.75 -22.72 2.78
CA LYS A 168 9.64 -21.95 3.66
C LYS A 168 8.96 -20.68 4.16
N VAL A 169 8.39 -19.88 3.27
CA VAL A 169 7.68 -18.63 3.64
C VAL A 169 6.48 -18.96 4.53
N THR A 170 5.73 -20.02 4.22
CA THR A 170 4.60 -20.46 5.05
C THR A 170 5.03 -20.77 6.49
N GLU A 171 6.16 -21.47 6.67
CA GLU A 171 6.66 -21.81 8.00
C GLU A 171 7.17 -20.57 8.75
N GLU A 172 7.82 -19.64 8.07
CA GLU A 172 8.23 -18.36 8.65
C GLU A 172 7.01 -17.53 9.10
N LEU A 173 5.99 -17.42 8.25
CA LEU A 173 4.75 -16.71 8.60
C LEU A 173 4.00 -17.38 9.76
N ARG A 174 3.99 -18.71 9.83
CA ARG A 174 3.38 -19.44 10.95
C ARG A 174 4.07 -19.09 12.27
N ARG A 175 5.41 -19.06 12.31
CA ARG A 175 6.17 -18.64 13.49
C ARG A 175 5.91 -17.18 13.87
N ILE A 176 5.83 -16.29 12.89
CA ILE A 176 5.52 -14.87 13.12
C ILE A 176 4.10 -14.73 13.66
N ALA A 177 3.11 -15.40 13.08
CA ALA A 177 1.72 -15.34 13.55
C ALA A 177 1.60 -15.89 15.00
N ALA A 178 2.28 -16.99 15.31
CA ALA A 178 2.31 -17.54 16.66
C ALA A 178 2.96 -16.58 17.69
N ALA A 179 3.93 -15.77 17.28
CA ALA A 179 4.55 -14.73 18.11
C ALA A 179 3.68 -13.46 18.28
N HIS A 180 2.57 -13.34 17.54
CA HIS A 180 1.62 -12.23 17.62
C HIS A 180 0.20 -12.72 17.92
N PRO A 181 -0.03 -13.37 19.07
CA PRO A 181 -1.32 -13.95 19.41
C PRO A 181 -2.40 -12.86 19.47
N GLY A 182 -3.54 -13.14 18.85
CA GLY A 182 -4.65 -12.19 18.79
C GLY A 182 -4.53 -11.11 17.72
N ALA A 183 -3.43 -11.01 16.99
CA ALA A 183 -3.37 -10.14 15.82
C ALA A 183 -4.29 -10.69 14.71
N GLU A 184 -4.90 -9.78 13.96
CA GLU A 184 -5.61 -10.10 12.73
C GLU A 184 -4.61 -10.14 11.57
N LEU A 185 -4.66 -11.18 10.75
CA LEU A 185 -3.78 -11.30 9.59
C LEU A 185 -4.38 -10.55 8.41
N LEU A 186 -3.54 -9.79 7.71
CA LEU A 186 -3.90 -9.05 6.50
C LEU A 186 -2.83 -9.27 5.43
N ALA A 187 -3.23 -9.73 4.24
CA ALA A 187 -2.33 -10.10 3.15
C ALA A 187 -2.88 -9.65 1.79
N PRO A 188 -2.11 -9.74 0.67
CA PRO A 188 -2.62 -9.41 -0.65
C PRO A 188 -3.68 -10.43 -1.11
N ALA A 189 -4.70 -9.96 -1.83
CA ALA A 189 -5.63 -10.83 -2.55
C ALA A 189 -4.99 -11.46 -3.80
N ALA A 190 -3.83 -10.98 -4.22
CA ALA A 190 -3.06 -11.41 -5.39
C ALA A 190 -3.86 -11.30 -6.71
N VAL A 191 -4.67 -10.25 -6.84
CA VAL A 191 -5.45 -9.99 -8.06
C VAL A 191 -4.55 -9.63 -9.25
N THR A 192 -3.35 -9.11 -8.99
CA THR A 192 -2.37 -8.73 -10.00
C THR A 192 -1.67 -9.92 -10.64
N ARG A 193 -1.76 -11.11 -10.03
CA ARG A 193 -1.11 -12.36 -10.45
C ARG A 193 0.42 -12.27 -10.54
N HIS A 194 1.05 -11.30 -9.88
CA HIS A 194 2.48 -11.28 -9.73
C HIS A 194 2.92 -12.53 -8.94
N PRO A 195 3.98 -13.26 -9.35
CA PRO A 195 4.36 -14.52 -8.69
C PRO A 195 4.62 -14.34 -7.19
N ASP A 196 5.25 -13.25 -6.78
CA ASP A 196 5.50 -12.95 -5.36
C ASP A 196 4.21 -12.70 -4.59
N HIS A 197 3.25 -11.98 -5.19
CA HIS A 197 1.94 -11.76 -4.56
C HIS A 197 1.14 -13.08 -4.45
N LEU A 198 1.20 -13.93 -5.48
CA LEU A 198 0.56 -15.25 -5.45
C LEU A 198 1.16 -16.13 -4.36
N LEU A 199 2.49 -16.16 -4.22
CA LEU A 199 3.18 -16.93 -3.19
C LEU A 199 2.78 -16.44 -1.79
N VAL A 200 2.85 -15.11 -1.56
CA VAL A 200 2.51 -14.54 -0.26
C VAL A 200 1.04 -14.76 0.08
N HIS A 201 0.15 -14.61 -0.89
CA HIS A 201 -1.27 -14.91 -0.72
C HIS A 201 -1.49 -16.36 -0.28
N GLU A 202 -0.90 -17.32 -0.99
CA GLU A 202 -1.07 -18.74 -0.69
C GLU A 202 -0.46 -19.09 0.67
N ALA A 203 0.73 -18.57 0.99
CA ALA A 203 1.35 -18.75 2.29
C ALA A 203 0.47 -18.18 3.42
N ALA A 204 -0.11 -16.98 3.21
CA ALA A 204 -1.03 -16.36 4.17
C ALA A 204 -2.31 -17.17 4.38
N VAL A 205 -2.90 -17.72 3.31
CA VAL A 205 -4.06 -18.63 3.41
C VAL A 205 -3.70 -19.86 4.25
N ARG A 206 -2.55 -20.48 4.01
CA ARG A 206 -2.07 -21.66 4.75
C ARG A 206 -1.84 -21.41 6.25
N VAL A 207 -1.64 -20.16 6.65
CA VAL A 207 -1.51 -19.77 8.07
C VAL A 207 -2.79 -19.19 8.66
N GLY A 208 -3.91 -19.26 7.93
CA GLY A 208 -5.24 -18.89 8.41
C GLY A 208 -5.60 -17.41 8.22
N CYS A 209 -4.98 -16.71 7.26
CA CYS A 209 -5.40 -15.37 6.90
C CYS A 209 -6.79 -15.40 6.27
N THR A 210 -7.65 -14.49 6.72
CA THR A 210 -9.05 -14.36 6.26
C THR A 210 -9.36 -12.94 5.79
N TRP A 211 -8.41 -12.02 5.81
CA TRP A 211 -8.57 -10.64 5.42
C TRP A 211 -7.50 -10.24 4.42
N PHE A 212 -7.90 -9.74 3.26
CA PHE A 212 -7.03 -9.47 2.13
C PHE A 212 -7.30 -8.08 1.58
N TRP A 213 -6.24 -7.35 1.16
CA TRP A 213 -6.40 -6.12 0.39
C TRP A 213 -6.41 -6.40 -1.11
N GLU A 214 -7.07 -5.54 -1.87
CA GLU A 214 -6.94 -5.51 -3.33
C GLU A 214 -5.58 -4.92 -3.70
N ASP A 215 -4.68 -5.76 -4.19
CA ASP A 215 -3.33 -5.34 -4.51
C ASP A 215 -3.25 -4.58 -5.84
N LEU A 216 -2.42 -3.54 -5.87
CA LEU A 216 -2.22 -2.65 -7.01
C LEU A 216 -0.87 -2.92 -7.67
N ALA A 217 -0.89 -3.20 -8.98
CA ALA A 217 0.31 -3.25 -9.78
C ALA A 217 0.28 -2.18 -10.87
N PHE A 218 1.34 -1.42 -10.97
CA PHE A 218 1.43 -0.30 -11.92
C PHE A 218 1.41 -0.71 -13.38
N TRP A 219 1.78 -1.93 -13.68
CA TRP A 219 1.90 -2.48 -15.03
C TRP A 219 0.82 -3.49 -15.38
N SER A 220 -0.02 -3.85 -14.43
CA SER A 220 -1.06 -4.85 -14.64
C SER A 220 -2.41 -4.19 -14.87
N THR A 221 -3.05 -4.52 -16.00
CA THR A 221 -4.44 -4.16 -16.25
C THR A 221 -5.40 -4.94 -15.37
N TYR A 222 -4.96 -6.05 -14.78
CA TYR A 222 -5.77 -6.88 -13.89
C TYR A 222 -6.12 -6.18 -12.58
N ALA A 223 -5.25 -5.31 -12.08
CA ALA A 223 -5.51 -4.51 -10.89
C ALA A 223 -6.74 -3.58 -11.01
N LEU A 224 -7.20 -3.31 -12.23
CA LEU A 224 -8.36 -2.47 -12.49
C LEU A 224 -9.66 -3.27 -12.66
N ALA A 225 -9.56 -4.60 -12.74
CA ALA A 225 -10.69 -5.49 -12.99
C ALA A 225 -11.38 -5.98 -11.71
N GLY A 226 -10.84 -5.62 -10.53
CA GLY A 226 -11.29 -6.18 -9.27
C GLY A 226 -10.82 -7.62 -9.02
N CYS A 227 -11.18 -8.17 -7.88
CA CYS A 227 -10.85 -9.55 -7.54
C CYS A 227 -11.69 -10.53 -8.35
N ASP A 228 -11.03 -11.44 -9.05
CA ASP A 228 -11.69 -12.57 -9.67
C ASP A 228 -12.10 -13.59 -8.60
N GLN A 229 -13.38 -13.56 -8.22
CA GLN A 229 -13.97 -14.45 -7.22
C GLN A 229 -13.80 -15.92 -7.54
N HIS A 230 -13.82 -16.26 -8.84
CA HIS A 230 -13.62 -17.65 -9.25
C HIS A 230 -12.20 -18.12 -8.96
N LEU A 231 -11.20 -17.33 -9.35
CA LEU A 231 -9.80 -17.64 -9.08
C LEU A 231 -9.51 -17.68 -7.58
N PHE A 232 -10.09 -16.74 -6.82
CA PHE A 232 -9.92 -16.73 -5.38
C PHE A 232 -10.49 -18.00 -4.75
N ARG A 233 -11.74 -18.37 -5.09
CA ARG A 233 -12.37 -19.61 -4.60
C ARG A 233 -11.57 -20.85 -4.98
N THR A 234 -11.00 -20.88 -6.18
CA THR A 234 -10.17 -22.01 -6.63
C THR A 234 -8.91 -22.14 -5.76
N ARG A 235 -8.31 -21.03 -5.33
CA ARG A 235 -7.10 -21.01 -4.49
C ARG A 235 -7.38 -21.29 -3.02
N THR A 236 -8.47 -20.75 -2.48
CA THR A 236 -8.74 -20.74 -1.03
C THR A 236 -9.87 -21.67 -0.61
N GLY A 237 -10.69 -22.14 -1.54
CA GLY A 237 -11.95 -22.85 -1.25
C GLY A 237 -13.05 -21.97 -0.64
N ALA A 238 -12.79 -20.68 -0.40
CA ALA A 238 -13.70 -19.76 0.25
C ALA A 238 -14.32 -18.74 -0.71
N THR A 239 -15.48 -18.22 -0.36
CA THR A 239 -16.07 -17.03 -0.99
C THR A 239 -15.57 -15.79 -0.28
N MET A 240 -15.38 -14.72 -1.03
CA MET A 240 -14.96 -13.44 -0.49
C MET A 240 -16.08 -12.42 -0.47
N ARG A 241 -16.22 -11.74 0.64
CA ARG A 241 -17.08 -10.57 0.76
C ARG A 241 -16.19 -9.31 0.62
N PRO A 242 -16.49 -8.41 -0.34
CA PRO A 242 -15.82 -7.14 -0.43
C PRO A 242 -16.16 -6.26 0.76
N GLU A 243 -15.18 -5.52 1.24
CA GLU A 243 -15.28 -4.51 2.29
C GLU A 243 -14.64 -3.23 1.76
N LEU A 244 -15.39 -2.12 1.75
CA LEU A 244 -14.90 -0.82 1.33
C LEU A 244 -14.61 0.05 2.55
N VAL A 245 -13.48 0.73 2.53
CA VAL A 245 -13.10 1.68 3.55
C VAL A 245 -12.94 3.06 2.93
N ASP A 246 -13.72 4.02 3.39
CA ASP A 246 -13.59 5.42 3.00
C ASP A 246 -12.27 5.99 3.53
N ILE A 247 -11.47 6.57 2.63
CA ILE A 247 -10.19 7.20 2.91
C ILE A 247 -10.16 8.67 2.45
N THR A 248 -11.32 9.25 2.16
CA THR A 248 -11.43 10.61 1.59
C THR A 248 -10.68 11.64 2.43
N ASP A 249 -10.85 11.62 3.75
CA ASP A 249 -10.23 12.59 4.66
C ASP A 249 -8.71 12.42 4.81
N VAL A 250 -8.16 11.31 4.37
CA VAL A 250 -6.74 10.96 4.53
C VAL A 250 -6.00 10.73 3.21
N VAL A 251 -6.66 10.96 2.08
CA VAL A 251 -6.07 10.70 0.76
C VAL A 251 -4.78 11.50 0.55
N LEU A 252 -4.69 12.73 1.07
CA LEU A 252 -3.49 13.54 0.96
C LEU A 252 -2.34 13.01 1.83
N ASP A 253 -2.64 12.47 2.99
CA ASP A 253 -1.67 11.75 3.82
C ASP A 253 -1.20 10.46 3.14
N LYS A 254 -2.10 9.71 2.49
CA LYS A 254 -1.73 8.57 1.65
C LYS A 254 -0.78 8.97 0.52
N VAL A 255 -1.00 10.11 -0.14
CA VAL A 255 -0.06 10.64 -1.13
C VAL A 255 1.33 10.87 -0.53
N THR A 256 1.41 11.37 0.71
CA THR A 256 2.67 11.53 1.43
C THR A 256 3.36 10.20 1.68
N VAL A 257 2.62 9.17 2.14
CA VAL A 257 3.16 7.81 2.34
C VAL A 257 3.71 7.23 1.03
N LEU A 258 2.97 7.35 -0.07
CA LEU A 258 3.43 6.89 -1.39
C LEU A 258 4.71 7.59 -1.86
N ARG A 259 4.89 8.87 -1.53
CA ARG A 259 6.11 9.63 -1.88
C ARG A 259 7.37 9.12 -1.20
N MET A 260 7.25 8.37 -0.11
CA MET A 260 8.41 7.76 0.54
C MET A 260 9.06 6.67 -0.34
N HIS A 261 8.29 6.03 -1.21
CA HIS A 261 8.75 5.00 -2.14
C HIS A 261 9.22 5.58 -3.50
N GLY A 262 10.11 6.55 -3.47
CA GLY A 262 10.54 7.27 -4.67
C GLY A 262 11.20 6.39 -5.72
N SER A 263 11.91 5.32 -5.32
CA SER A 263 12.52 4.37 -6.26
C SER A 263 11.47 3.63 -7.12
N GLN A 264 10.24 3.49 -6.60
CA GLN A 264 9.12 2.82 -7.25
C GLN A 264 8.15 3.82 -7.88
N MET A 265 7.95 4.98 -7.22
CA MET A 265 7.00 6.02 -7.62
C MET A 265 7.60 7.10 -8.53
N TYR A 266 8.83 6.92 -8.98
CA TYR A 266 9.45 7.84 -9.93
C TYR A 266 9.01 7.50 -11.37
N PRO A 267 8.72 8.47 -12.23
CA PRO A 267 8.41 9.86 -11.87
C PRO A 267 7.09 9.95 -11.09
N ALA A 268 6.87 11.07 -10.39
CA ALA A 268 5.71 11.27 -9.50
C ALA A 268 4.34 10.93 -10.11
N ARG A 269 4.22 10.96 -11.45
CA ARG A 269 3.02 10.55 -12.19
C ARG A 269 2.56 9.11 -11.92
N LYS A 270 3.46 8.20 -11.48
CA LYS A 270 3.09 6.83 -11.08
C LYS A 270 2.15 6.81 -9.87
N MET A 271 2.19 7.81 -8.99
CA MET A 271 1.30 7.94 -7.84
C MET A 271 -0.16 8.13 -8.22
N ASN A 272 -0.45 8.54 -9.46
CA ASN A 272 -1.84 8.73 -9.91
C ASN A 272 -2.63 7.42 -9.92
N ARG A 273 -2.00 6.29 -10.17
CA ARG A 273 -2.69 5.01 -10.28
C ARG A 273 -3.37 4.58 -8.99
N PRO A 274 -2.66 4.48 -7.85
CA PRO A 274 -3.31 4.12 -6.59
C PRO A 274 -4.39 5.13 -6.18
N ILE A 275 -4.20 6.42 -6.43
CA ILE A 275 -5.19 7.43 -6.10
C ILE A 275 -6.42 7.36 -7.03
N ARG A 276 -6.20 7.16 -8.33
CA ARG A 276 -7.29 6.92 -9.27
C ARG A 276 -8.05 5.63 -8.95
N HIS A 277 -7.34 4.57 -8.59
CA HIS A 277 -7.98 3.33 -8.18
C HIS A 277 -8.85 3.56 -6.95
N ALA A 278 -8.36 4.27 -5.93
CA ALA A 278 -9.15 4.63 -4.77
C ALA A 278 -10.39 5.45 -5.12
N PHE A 279 -10.28 6.39 -6.08
CA PHE A 279 -11.41 7.16 -6.58
C PHE A 279 -12.43 6.27 -7.30
N THR A 280 -12.00 5.41 -8.22
CA THR A 280 -12.92 4.50 -8.93
C THR A 280 -13.54 3.46 -8.01
N THR A 281 -12.82 2.99 -7.00
CA THR A 281 -13.32 2.07 -5.99
C THR A 281 -14.43 2.70 -5.13
N ALA A 282 -14.36 4.00 -4.89
CA ALA A 282 -15.39 4.71 -4.13
C ALA A 282 -16.75 4.73 -4.84
N ALA A 283 -16.79 4.56 -6.16
CA ALA A 283 -18.05 4.45 -6.90
C ALA A 283 -18.88 3.20 -6.52
N ASP A 284 -18.26 2.21 -5.87
CA ASP A 284 -18.93 1.01 -5.39
C ASP A 284 -19.60 1.20 -4.01
N PHE A 285 -19.48 2.36 -3.36
CA PHE A 285 -20.28 2.69 -2.20
C PHE A 285 -21.75 2.84 -2.57
N VAL A 286 -22.60 2.08 -1.88
CA VAL A 286 -24.05 2.07 -2.14
C VAL A 286 -24.69 3.41 -1.83
N ASP A 287 -24.16 4.15 -0.87
CA ASP A 287 -24.66 5.43 -0.38
C ASP A 287 -23.98 6.66 -1.01
N GLY A 288 -22.94 6.45 -1.85
CA GLY A 288 -22.23 7.53 -2.53
C GLY A 288 -21.49 8.50 -1.60
N THR A 289 -21.20 8.12 -0.36
CA THR A 289 -20.68 9.02 0.69
C THR A 289 -19.17 9.30 0.58
N GLY A 290 -18.39 8.44 -0.06
CA GLY A 290 -16.94 8.58 -0.17
C GLY A 290 -16.50 9.03 -1.56
N LEU A 291 -15.41 9.81 -1.64
CA LEU A 291 -14.74 10.14 -2.90
C LEU A 291 -13.54 9.23 -3.19
N TYR A 292 -12.96 8.64 -2.15
CA TYR A 292 -11.82 7.73 -2.25
C TYR A 292 -12.02 6.55 -1.31
N ALA A 293 -11.77 5.34 -1.80
CA ALA A 293 -11.90 4.13 -1.00
C ALA A 293 -10.76 3.14 -1.28
N GLU A 294 -10.45 2.32 -0.28
CA GLU A 294 -9.66 1.11 -0.43
C GLU A 294 -10.56 -0.11 -0.31
N ARG A 295 -10.30 -1.14 -1.11
CA ARG A 295 -11.08 -2.38 -1.10
C ARG A 295 -10.31 -3.50 -0.45
N PHE A 296 -11.02 -4.20 0.42
CA PHE A 296 -10.59 -5.42 1.08
C PHE A 296 -11.56 -6.54 0.78
N TYR A 297 -11.14 -7.73 1.11
CA TYR A 297 -11.94 -8.94 0.99
C TYR A 297 -11.82 -9.74 2.29
N ARG A 298 -12.95 -10.20 2.80
CA ARG A 298 -12.98 -11.16 3.92
C ARG A 298 -13.51 -12.48 3.42
N THR A 299 -12.91 -13.57 3.87
CA THR A 299 -13.49 -14.89 3.65
C THR A 299 -14.80 -15.00 4.43
N GLU A 300 -15.85 -15.45 3.77
CA GLU A 300 -17.07 -15.83 4.45
C GLU A 300 -16.80 -17.13 5.21
N GLU A 301 -17.10 -17.13 6.51
CA GLU A 301 -17.14 -18.38 7.25
C GLU A 301 -18.20 -19.27 6.60
N SER A 302 -17.81 -20.49 6.18
CA SER A 302 -18.79 -21.48 5.77
C SER A 302 -19.68 -21.76 6.99
N THR A 303 -20.87 -21.19 6.98
CA THR A 303 -21.92 -21.65 7.89
C THR A 303 -22.26 -23.10 7.50
N CYS A 304 -21.53 -24.05 8.08
CA CYS A 304 -21.90 -25.46 8.09
C CYS A 304 -23.10 -25.67 9.00
#